data_7b1cdff0e4c8ffdda4a694e51bdc9f5a
#
_entry.id   7b1cdff0e4c8ffdda4a694e51bdc9f5a
#
_cell.length_a   1.000
_cell.length_b   1.000
_cell.length_c   1.000
_cell.angle_alpha   90.00
_cell.angle_beta   90.00
_cell.angle_gamma   90.00
#
_symmetry.space_group_name_H-M   'P 1'
#
loop_
_entity.id
_entity.type
_entity.pdbx_description
1 polymer ?
#
loop_
_entity_poly.entity_id
_entity_poly.type
_entity_poly.pdbx_seq_one_letter_code
_entity_poly.pdbx_strand_id
1 'polypeptide(L)'
;APAELMAAARGVAADGLRTGFDALLREQEAAWAARWHGCDIVIGGDPAAQQGIRFCIFMLLQTYTGVDTRLNIGPKGFTGEKYGGVTYWDTEAYCLPFYMATAGQAVARELLVYRFNQLDKAIENAVKLGFRDGAALYPMVTINGEECHNEWEITFEEIHRNGAIAYAVHNYIRYTGDRQYLADCGLEVLLSVARFWAQRITWSAARQKYVLLGVTGPNEYENNVNNNWYTSYIA
;
A
#
# COMPACT_ATOMS: atom_id res chain seq x y z
N ALA A 1 -19.67 13.17 -12.68
CA ALA A 1 -20.75 12.35 -13.26
C ALA A 1 -20.23 11.51 -14.43
N PRO A 2 -20.87 10.37 -14.83
CA PRO A 2 -20.40 9.56 -15.97
C PRO A 2 -20.21 10.35 -17.26
N ALA A 3 -21.07 11.32 -17.53
CA ALA A 3 -20.96 12.19 -18.71
C ALA A 3 -19.70 13.06 -18.71
N GLU A 4 -19.29 13.56 -17.57
CA GLU A 4 -18.05 14.36 -17.42
C GLU A 4 -16.80 13.49 -17.62
N LEU A 5 -16.80 12.28 -17.11
CA LEU A 5 -15.72 11.32 -17.32
C LEU A 5 -15.59 10.94 -18.80
N MET A 6 -16.71 10.72 -19.47
CA MET A 6 -16.73 10.45 -20.91
C MET A 6 -16.25 11.66 -21.72
N ALA A 7 -16.62 12.87 -21.36
CA ALA A 7 -16.14 14.08 -22.01
C ALA A 7 -14.62 14.26 -21.83
N ALA A 8 -14.12 14.05 -20.63
CA ALA A 8 -12.69 14.10 -20.35
C ALA A 8 -11.91 13.04 -21.16
N ALA A 9 -12.38 11.80 -21.19
CA ALA A 9 -11.74 10.73 -21.95
C ALA A 9 -11.71 11.02 -23.46
N ARG A 10 -12.81 11.55 -24.01
CA ARG A 10 -12.86 11.98 -25.41
C ARG A 10 -11.91 13.14 -25.71
N GLY A 11 -11.75 14.08 -24.77
CA GLY A 11 -10.77 15.16 -24.87
C GLY A 11 -9.35 14.63 -24.99
N VAL A 12 -8.94 13.75 -24.07
CA VAL A 12 -7.61 13.11 -24.09
C VAL A 12 -7.37 12.33 -25.39
N ALA A 13 -8.36 11.57 -25.87
CA ALA A 13 -8.23 10.83 -27.11
C ALA A 13 -8.08 11.76 -28.33
N ALA A 14 -8.85 12.86 -28.40
CA ALA A 14 -8.75 13.85 -29.46
C ALA A 14 -7.39 14.57 -29.44
N ASP A 15 -6.85 14.88 -28.26
CA ASP A 15 -5.53 15.49 -28.11
C ASP A 15 -4.43 14.54 -28.60
N GLY A 16 -4.51 13.26 -28.24
CA GLY A 16 -3.58 12.25 -28.72
C GLY A 16 -3.58 12.11 -30.25
N LEU A 17 -4.78 12.12 -30.85
CA LEU A 17 -4.91 12.09 -32.32
C LEU A 17 -4.30 13.35 -32.99
N ARG A 18 -4.43 14.52 -32.37
CA ARG A 18 -3.83 15.76 -32.90
C ARG A 18 -2.30 15.75 -32.75
N THR A 19 -1.80 15.24 -31.64
CA THR A 19 -0.36 15.14 -31.36
C THR A 19 0.33 14.20 -32.36
N GLY A 20 -0.34 13.11 -32.71
CA GLY A 20 0.17 12.12 -33.66
C GLY A 20 1.17 11.13 -33.07
N PHE A 21 1.29 9.99 -33.73
CA PHE A 21 2.05 8.84 -33.22
C PHE A 21 3.53 9.14 -32.93
N ASP A 22 4.22 9.78 -33.86
CA ASP A 22 5.66 10.02 -33.74
C ASP A 22 6.00 10.98 -32.59
N ALA A 23 5.14 11.95 -32.29
CA ALA A 23 5.33 12.85 -31.16
C ALA A 23 5.06 12.12 -29.84
N LEU A 24 3.97 11.36 -29.75
CA LEU A 24 3.66 10.54 -28.59
C LEU A 24 4.73 9.50 -28.31
N LEU A 25 5.30 8.89 -29.35
CA LEU A 25 6.40 7.92 -29.19
C LEU A 25 7.63 8.59 -28.58
N ARG A 26 8.03 9.77 -29.09
CA ARG A 26 9.16 10.52 -28.50
C ARG A 26 8.92 10.92 -27.06
N GLU A 27 7.72 11.35 -26.71
CA GLU A 27 7.36 11.66 -25.32
C GLU A 27 7.46 10.44 -24.42
N GLN A 28 6.98 9.28 -24.88
CA GLN A 28 7.05 8.01 -24.17
C GLN A 28 8.52 7.56 -23.98
N GLU A 29 9.33 7.61 -25.03
CA GLU A 29 10.75 7.27 -24.97
C GLU A 29 11.50 8.15 -23.97
N ALA A 30 11.27 9.47 -24.00
CA ALA A 30 11.89 10.40 -23.08
C ALA A 30 11.45 10.15 -21.62
N ALA A 31 10.16 9.90 -21.38
CA ALA A 31 9.64 9.60 -20.05
C ALA A 31 10.23 8.32 -19.47
N TRP A 32 10.37 7.26 -20.28
CA TRP A 32 10.98 6.01 -19.83
C TRP A 32 12.50 6.13 -19.66
N ALA A 33 13.19 6.85 -20.53
CA ALA A 33 14.62 7.10 -20.37
C ALA A 33 14.93 7.80 -19.03
N ALA A 34 14.11 8.81 -18.67
CA ALA A 34 14.22 9.48 -17.38
C ALA A 34 14.00 8.54 -16.19
N ARG A 35 13.01 7.64 -16.27
CA ARG A 35 12.76 6.66 -15.20
C ARG A 35 13.92 5.66 -15.07
N TRP A 36 14.38 5.11 -16.17
CA TRP A 36 15.47 4.11 -16.16
C TRP A 36 16.79 4.67 -15.64
N HIS A 37 17.04 5.95 -15.83
CA HIS A 37 18.30 6.58 -15.37
C HIS A 37 18.54 6.39 -13.86
N GLY A 38 17.48 6.36 -13.06
CA GLY A 38 17.57 6.26 -11.59
C GLY A 38 17.39 4.87 -11.00
N CYS A 39 17.01 3.87 -11.81
CA CYS A 39 16.57 2.58 -11.26
C CYS A 39 17.09 1.34 -12.00
N ASP A 40 17.89 1.48 -13.05
CA ASP A 40 18.38 0.33 -13.79
C ASP A 40 19.41 -0.46 -12.97
N ILE A 41 19.33 -1.78 -13.07
CA ILE A 41 20.26 -2.72 -12.43
C ILE A 41 20.93 -3.52 -13.53
N VAL A 42 22.27 -3.57 -13.49
CA VAL A 42 23.09 -4.33 -14.46
C VAL A 42 23.54 -5.64 -13.84
N ILE A 43 23.17 -6.77 -14.45
CA ILE A 43 23.57 -8.12 -14.05
C ILE A 43 24.49 -8.68 -15.13
N GLY A 44 25.77 -8.94 -14.77
CA GLY A 44 26.73 -9.56 -15.66
C GLY A 44 26.62 -11.09 -15.68
N GLY A 45 26.78 -11.68 -16.87
CA GLY A 45 26.90 -13.13 -17.03
C GLY A 45 25.58 -13.91 -17.09
N ASP A 46 24.44 -13.28 -16.84
CA ASP A 46 23.11 -13.92 -16.90
C ASP A 46 22.08 -13.02 -17.63
N PRO A 47 21.92 -13.19 -18.97
CA PRO A 47 20.93 -12.41 -19.73
C PRO A 47 19.49 -12.64 -19.30
N ALA A 48 19.13 -13.84 -18.82
CA ALA A 48 17.78 -14.13 -18.37
C ALA A 48 17.45 -13.40 -17.05
N ALA A 49 18.37 -13.40 -16.10
CA ALA A 49 18.24 -12.62 -14.86
C ALA A 49 18.20 -11.13 -15.16
N GLN A 50 19.03 -10.63 -16.09
CA GLN A 50 19.01 -9.23 -16.52
C GLN A 50 17.65 -8.84 -17.12
N GLN A 51 17.09 -9.65 -17.97
CA GLN A 51 15.77 -9.42 -18.54
C GLN A 51 14.68 -9.47 -17.46
N GLY A 52 14.75 -10.45 -16.57
CA GLY A 52 13.78 -10.63 -15.48
C GLY A 52 13.71 -9.44 -14.55
N ILE A 53 14.86 -8.93 -14.07
CA ILE A 53 14.87 -7.79 -13.15
C ILE A 53 14.34 -6.51 -13.82
N ARG A 54 14.71 -6.25 -15.07
CA ARG A 54 14.22 -5.09 -15.82
C ARG A 54 12.72 -5.19 -16.07
N PHE A 55 12.21 -6.39 -16.38
CA PHE A 55 10.77 -6.61 -16.53
C PHE A 55 10.02 -6.32 -15.22
N CYS A 56 10.51 -6.79 -14.06
CA CYS A 56 9.89 -6.50 -12.77
C CYS A 56 9.90 -5.01 -12.45
N ILE A 57 11.01 -4.31 -12.68
CA ILE A 57 11.11 -2.84 -12.50
C ILE A 57 10.11 -2.12 -13.41
N PHE A 58 10.05 -2.51 -14.69
CA PHE A 58 9.10 -1.95 -15.64
C PHE A 58 7.65 -2.14 -15.17
N MET A 59 7.28 -3.35 -14.72
CA MET A 59 5.92 -3.65 -14.24
C MET A 59 5.52 -2.78 -13.05
N LEU A 60 6.41 -2.54 -12.10
CA LEU A 60 6.15 -1.67 -10.96
C LEU A 60 6.01 -0.20 -11.38
N LEU A 61 6.94 0.31 -12.17
CA LEU A 61 6.95 1.72 -12.59
C LEU A 61 5.80 2.09 -13.55
N GLN A 62 5.29 1.15 -14.34
CA GLN A 62 4.12 1.40 -15.19
C GLN A 62 2.80 1.39 -14.39
N THR A 63 2.77 0.64 -13.28
CA THR A 63 1.55 0.45 -12.50
C THR A 63 1.22 1.67 -11.65
N TYR A 64 2.24 2.26 -11.01
CA TYR A 64 2.06 3.36 -10.08
C TYR A 64 3.08 4.47 -10.31
N THR A 65 2.61 5.71 -10.38
CA THR A 65 3.42 6.88 -10.72
C THR A 65 3.42 7.98 -9.64
N GLY A 66 2.56 7.85 -8.64
CA GLY A 66 2.44 8.84 -7.57
C GLY A 66 1.80 10.17 -7.96
N VAL A 67 1.07 10.22 -9.08
CA VAL A 67 0.42 11.47 -9.54
C VAL A 67 -1.00 11.65 -9.05
N ASP A 68 -1.60 10.64 -8.43
CA ASP A 68 -2.97 10.67 -7.93
C ASP A 68 -3.07 9.92 -6.60
N THR A 69 -3.37 10.63 -5.53
CA THR A 69 -3.52 10.11 -4.17
C THR A 69 -4.67 9.13 -3.98
N ARG A 70 -5.57 9.02 -4.96
CA ARG A 70 -6.66 8.05 -4.96
C ARG A 70 -6.24 6.67 -5.45
N LEU A 71 -5.07 6.58 -6.07
CA LEU A 71 -4.54 5.35 -6.65
C LEU A 71 -3.53 4.70 -5.72
N ASN A 72 -3.41 3.38 -5.87
CA ASN A 72 -2.45 2.56 -5.14
C ASN A 72 -1.95 1.43 -6.04
N ILE A 73 -1.10 0.56 -5.50
CA ILE A 73 -0.62 -0.64 -6.17
C ILE A 73 -0.94 -1.87 -5.31
N GLY A 74 -1.56 -2.85 -5.91
CA GLY A 74 -1.80 -4.15 -5.28
C GLY A 74 -0.68 -5.16 -5.53
N PRO A 75 -0.78 -6.36 -4.94
CA PRO A 75 0.28 -7.38 -4.97
C PRO A 75 0.60 -7.92 -6.35
N LYS A 76 -0.33 -7.83 -7.30
CA LYS A 76 -0.14 -8.27 -8.70
C LYS A 76 -0.02 -7.12 -9.69
N GLY A 77 0.04 -5.89 -9.21
CA GLY A 77 0.06 -4.71 -10.04
C GLY A 77 -1.20 -4.57 -10.90
N PHE A 78 -1.07 -3.86 -12.01
CA PHE A 78 -2.21 -3.57 -12.89
C PHE A 78 -2.64 -4.77 -13.75
N THR A 79 -1.70 -5.64 -14.11
CA THR A 79 -1.93 -6.74 -15.05
C THR A 79 -2.30 -8.07 -14.38
N GLY A 80 -2.30 -8.12 -13.05
CA GLY A 80 -2.66 -9.32 -12.31
C GLY A 80 -4.17 -9.52 -12.23
N GLU A 81 -4.70 -10.55 -12.85
CA GLU A 81 -6.13 -10.87 -12.82
C GLU A 81 -6.62 -11.30 -11.44
N LYS A 82 -5.78 -12.01 -10.71
CA LYS A 82 -6.07 -12.36 -9.31
C LYS A 82 -6.04 -11.09 -8.48
N TYR A 83 -6.85 -10.96 -7.50
CA TYR A 83 -6.97 -9.81 -6.62
C TYR A 83 -7.56 -8.53 -7.25
N GLY A 84 -7.91 -8.50 -8.54
CA GLY A 84 -8.67 -7.41 -9.16
C GLY A 84 -8.09 -5.99 -9.03
N GLY A 85 -6.79 -5.85 -8.85
CA GLY A 85 -6.13 -4.55 -8.65
C GLY A 85 -6.35 -3.93 -7.27
N VAL A 86 -6.87 -4.68 -6.30
CA VAL A 86 -7.09 -4.20 -4.93
C VAL A 86 -5.77 -4.04 -4.16
N THR A 87 -5.80 -3.18 -3.16
CA THR A 87 -4.68 -2.91 -2.26
C THR A 87 -4.63 -3.93 -1.13
N TYR A 88 -3.45 -4.48 -0.90
CA TYR A 88 -3.08 -5.31 0.25
C TYR A 88 -1.97 -4.63 1.06
N TRP A 89 -1.56 -5.25 2.15
CA TRP A 89 -0.40 -4.82 2.95
C TRP A 89 0.95 -4.96 2.22
N ASP A 90 0.98 -5.68 1.10
CA ASP A 90 2.12 -5.77 0.17
C ASP A 90 2.60 -4.40 -0.30
N THR A 91 1.69 -3.46 -0.45
CA THR A 91 2.02 -2.08 -0.80
C THR A 91 3.00 -1.48 0.19
N GLU A 92 2.71 -1.59 1.47
CA GLU A 92 3.53 -1.02 2.55
C GLU A 92 4.80 -1.84 2.77
N ALA A 93 4.70 -3.17 2.75
CA ALA A 93 5.81 -4.05 3.08
C ALA A 93 6.85 -4.15 1.96
N TYR A 94 6.43 -4.15 0.70
CA TYR A 94 7.29 -4.47 -0.44
C TYR A 94 7.35 -3.39 -1.51
N CYS A 95 6.22 -2.78 -1.88
CA CYS A 95 6.19 -1.79 -2.95
C CYS A 95 6.74 -0.44 -2.52
N LEU A 96 6.38 0.05 -1.34
CA LEU A 96 6.83 1.35 -0.87
C LEU A 96 8.36 1.46 -0.76
N PRO A 97 9.11 0.48 -0.22
CA PRO A 97 10.57 0.50 -0.26
C PRO A 97 11.15 0.59 -1.67
N PHE A 98 10.54 -0.10 -2.64
CA PHE A 98 10.95 -0.01 -4.03
C PHE A 98 10.79 1.42 -4.56
N TYR A 99 9.62 2.04 -4.38
CA TYR A 99 9.39 3.40 -4.85
C TYR A 99 10.24 4.44 -4.14
N MET A 100 10.51 4.28 -2.84
CA MET A 100 11.46 5.15 -2.13
C MET A 100 12.86 5.10 -2.74
N ALA A 101 13.29 3.91 -3.17
CA ALA A 101 14.63 3.72 -3.72
C ALA A 101 14.75 4.14 -5.20
N THR A 102 13.68 4.05 -5.99
CA THR A 102 13.75 4.15 -7.45
C THR A 102 12.99 5.32 -8.05
N ALA A 103 11.86 5.72 -7.45
CA ALA A 103 10.97 6.75 -8.01
C ALA A 103 10.98 8.06 -7.20
N GLY A 104 11.63 8.05 -6.05
CA GLY A 104 11.81 9.22 -5.21
C GLY A 104 10.74 9.40 -4.13
N GLN A 105 11.04 10.32 -3.21
CA GLN A 105 10.25 10.59 -2.01
C GLN A 105 8.79 10.92 -2.30
N ALA A 106 8.53 11.75 -3.32
CA ALA A 106 7.17 12.20 -3.63
C ALA A 106 6.25 11.03 -4.00
N VAL A 107 6.74 10.09 -4.81
CA VAL A 107 5.96 8.91 -5.23
C VAL A 107 5.63 8.00 -4.04
N ALA A 108 6.62 7.75 -3.18
CA ALA A 108 6.41 6.95 -1.97
C ALA A 108 5.44 7.62 -0.99
N ARG A 109 5.51 8.96 -0.87
CA ARG A 109 4.61 9.76 -0.03
C ARG A 109 3.14 9.55 -0.41
N GLU A 110 2.83 9.54 -1.70
CA GLU A 110 1.46 9.43 -2.18
C GLU A 110 0.82 8.07 -1.82
N LEU A 111 1.59 6.98 -1.73
CA LEU A 111 1.12 5.69 -1.21
C LEU A 111 0.65 5.80 0.26
N LEU A 112 1.34 6.60 1.06
CA LEU A 112 0.98 6.82 2.45
C LEU A 112 -0.19 7.81 2.60
N VAL A 113 -0.28 8.82 1.73
CA VAL A 113 -1.43 9.74 1.66
C VAL A 113 -2.70 8.98 1.26
N TYR A 114 -2.61 7.99 0.39
CA TYR A 114 -3.73 7.09 0.09
C TYR A 114 -4.29 6.44 1.36
N ARG A 115 -3.44 5.94 2.26
CA ARG A 115 -3.89 5.37 3.54
C ARG A 115 -4.49 6.43 4.47
N PHE A 116 -3.90 7.61 4.53
CA PHE A 116 -4.47 8.72 5.31
C PHE A 116 -5.87 9.10 4.80
N ASN A 117 -6.07 9.18 3.50
CA ASN A 117 -7.37 9.49 2.89
C ASN A 117 -8.46 8.44 3.22
N GLN A 118 -8.07 7.26 3.68
CA GLN A 118 -8.99 6.19 4.08
C GLN A 118 -9.08 5.99 5.59
N LEU A 119 -8.51 6.88 6.39
CA LEU A 119 -8.48 6.74 7.85
C LEU A 119 -9.88 6.68 8.46
N ASP A 120 -10.81 7.52 8.02
CA ASP A 120 -12.20 7.50 8.50
C ASP A 120 -12.86 6.15 8.25
N LYS A 121 -12.62 5.54 7.08
CA LYS A 121 -13.10 4.21 6.76
C LYS A 121 -12.47 3.12 7.63
N ALA A 122 -11.21 3.25 7.95
CA ALA A 122 -10.53 2.33 8.88
C ALA A 122 -11.08 2.45 10.30
N ILE A 123 -11.46 3.65 10.74
CA ILE A 123 -12.15 3.87 12.02
C ILE A 123 -13.56 3.27 12.00
N GLU A 124 -14.34 3.52 10.93
CA GLU A 124 -15.66 2.88 10.77
C GLU A 124 -15.57 1.34 10.78
N ASN A 125 -14.54 0.78 10.13
CA ASN A 125 -14.30 -0.66 10.12
C ASN A 125 -14.00 -1.20 11.53
N ALA A 126 -13.20 -0.51 12.31
CA ALA A 126 -12.91 -0.87 13.70
C ALA A 126 -14.17 -0.77 14.58
N VAL A 127 -15.00 0.27 14.39
CA VAL A 127 -16.26 0.44 15.13
C VAL A 127 -17.22 -0.71 14.89
N LYS A 128 -17.33 -1.23 13.66
CA LYS A 128 -18.15 -2.41 13.33
C LYS A 128 -17.75 -3.66 14.12
N LEU A 129 -16.47 -3.73 14.52
CA LEU A 129 -15.92 -4.82 15.32
C LEU A 129 -15.90 -4.54 16.84
N GLY A 130 -16.47 -3.41 17.28
CA GLY A 130 -16.61 -3.05 18.69
C GLY A 130 -15.48 -2.20 19.26
N PHE A 131 -14.50 -1.81 18.47
CA PHE A 131 -13.46 -0.86 18.88
C PHE A 131 -14.00 0.57 18.96
N ARG A 132 -13.35 1.43 19.75
CA ARG A 132 -13.84 2.77 20.08
C ARG A 132 -12.71 3.81 20.05
N ASP A 133 -13.05 5.05 20.40
CA ASP A 133 -12.12 6.14 20.68
C ASP A 133 -11.16 6.45 19.52
N GLY A 134 -11.63 6.33 18.27
CA GLY A 134 -10.82 6.59 17.09
C GLY A 134 -9.77 5.51 16.80
N ALA A 135 -9.95 4.30 17.32
CA ALA A 135 -9.18 3.14 16.90
C ALA A 135 -9.44 2.85 15.41
N ALA A 136 -8.40 2.61 14.63
CA ALA A 136 -8.52 2.30 13.22
C ALA A 136 -8.06 0.87 12.92
N LEU A 137 -8.85 0.13 12.16
CA LEU A 137 -8.45 -1.14 11.54
C LEU A 137 -8.64 -1.01 10.04
N TYR A 138 -7.54 -0.84 9.34
CA TYR A 138 -7.55 -0.79 7.88
C TYR A 138 -8.09 -2.09 7.30
N PRO A 139 -8.83 -2.05 6.18
CA PRO A 139 -9.26 -3.26 5.49
C PRO A 139 -8.08 -4.13 5.12
N MET A 140 -8.27 -5.44 5.09
CA MET A 140 -7.28 -6.37 4.57
C MET A 140 -7.08 -6.13 3.08
N VAL A 141 -8.19 -6.01 2.35
CA VAL A 141 -8.25 -5.80 0.91
C VAL A 141 -9.20 -4.66 0.59
N THR A 142 -8.73 -3.69 -0.17
CA THR A 142 -9.54 -2.51 -0.48
C THR A 142 -9.18 -1.84 -1.80
N ILE A 143 -10.12 -1.07 -2.33
CA ILE A 143 -9.91 -0.09 -3.40
C ILE A 143 -10.12 1.33 -2.84
N ASN A 144 -11.16 1.52 -2.06
CA ASN A 144 -11.65 2.84 -1.62
C ASN A 144 -11.77 2.98 -0.09
N GLY A 145 -11.16 2.08 0.67
CA GLY A 145 -11.27 2.04 2.13
C GLY A 145 -12.31 1.06 2.67
N GLU A 146 -13.19 0.53 1.84
CA GLU A 146 -14.12 -0.54 2.22
C GLU A 146 -13.43 -1.91 2.16
N GLU A 147 -13.77 -2.81 3.09
CA GLU A 147 -13.27 -4.19 3.07
C GLU A 147 -13.90 -4.97 1.91
N CYS A 148 -13.06 -5.57 1.05
CA CYS A 148 -13.51 -6.32 -0.11
C CYS A 148 -13.65 -7.83 0.13
N HIS A 149 -13.23 -8.35 1.29
CA HIS A 149 -13.31 -9.75 1.68
C HIS A 149 -14.13 -9.96 2.96
N ASN A 150 -15.30 -9.38 3.04
CA ASN A 150 -16.13 -9.28 4.25
C ASN A 150 -16.45 -10.59 4.96
N GLU A 151 -16.54 -11.69 4.23
CA GLU A 151 -17.03 -12.98 4.74
C GLU A 151 -15.90 -13.99 5.00
N TRP A 152 -14.65 -13.59 4.78
CA TRP A 152 -13.52 -14.46 5.00
C TRP A 152 -12.89 -14.21 6.38
N GLU A 153 -12.77 -15.24 7.20
CA GLU A 153 -12.27 -15.13 8.59
C GLU A 153 -10.91 -14.46 8.69
N ILE A 154 -10.05 -14.69 7.72
CA ILE A 154 -8.70 -14.14 7.66
C ILE A 154 -8.69 -12.60 7.68
N THR A 155 -9.77 -11.95 7.24
CA THR A 155 -9.90 -10.48 7.30
C THR A 155 -9.91 -9.95 8.72
N PHE A 156 -10.32 -10.76 9.70
CA PHE A 156 -10.36 -10.43 11.12
C PHE A 156 -9.10 -10.89 11.87
N GLU A 157 -8.32 -11.77 11.28
CA GLU A 157 -7.17 -12.40 11.90
C GLU A 157 -5.83 -11.78 11.43
N GLU A 158 -5.71 -11.38 10.16
CA GLU A 158 -4.51 -10.75 9.59
C GLU A 158 -4.39 -9.26 9.94
N ILE A 159 -4.45 -8.96 11.21
CA ILE A 159 -4.40 -7.59 11.72
C ILE A 159 -2.99 -6.97 11.66
N HIS A 160 -1.99 -7.76 11.34
CA HIS A 160 -0.62 -7.27 11.10
C HIS A 160 -0.52 -6.24 9.96
N ARG A 161 -1.53 -6.17 9.06
CA ARG A 161 -1.64 -5.12 8.05
C ARG A 161 -1.64 -3.70 8.63
N ASN A 162 -2.23 -3.51 9.81
CA ASN A 162 -2.14 -2.25 10.56
C ASN A 162 -0.71 -1.91 10.95
N GLY A 163 0.03 -2.91 11.41
CA GLY A 163 1.43 -2.77 11.74
C GLY A 163 2.29 -2.46 10.51
N ALA A 164 2.00 -3.09 9.36
CA ALA A 164 2.69 -2.80 8.11
C ALA A 164 2.53 -1.32 7.69
N ILE A 165 1.33 -0.75 7.84
CA ILE A 165 1.08 0.68 7.56
C ILE A 165 1.88 1.56 8.51
N ALA A 166 1.85 1.28 9.82
CA ALA A 166 2.62 2.03 10.81
C ALA A 166 4.13 1.95 10.54
N TYR A 167 4.63 0.77 10.20
CA TYR A 167 6.03 0.54 9.85
C TYR A 167 6.43 1.32 8.57
N ALA A 168 5.56 1.35 7.57
CA ALA A 168 5.79 2.11 6.34
C ALA A 168 5.89 3.62 6.61
N VAL A 169 5.00 4.18 7.43
CA VAL A 169 5.08 5.59 7.88
C VAL A 169 6.40 5.84 8.61
N HIS A 170 6.75 4.97 9.57
CA HIS A 170 7.99 5.09 10.32
C HIS A 170 9.24 5.05 9.41
N ASN A 171 9.31 4.08 8.48
CA ASN A 171 10.43 3.97 7.55
C ASN A 171 10.52 5.16 6.60
N TYR A 172 9.39 5.61 6.07
CA TYR A 172 9.36 6.79 5.22
C TYR A 172 9.96 8.01 5.93
N ILE A 173 9.53 8.30 7.17
CA ILE A 173 10.05 9.42 7.95
C ILE A 173 11.55 9.25 8.24
N ARG A 174 11.98 8.05 8.62
CA ARG A 174 13.42 7.79 8.89
C ARG A 174 14.30 7.94 7.66
N TYR A 175 13.79 7.52 6.50
CA TYR A 175 14.54 7.55 5.25
C TYR A 175 14.60 8.95 4.64
N THR A 176 13.50 9.70 4.71
CA THR A 176 13.34 10.99 4.01
C THR A 176 13.53 12.20 4.91
N GLY A 177 13.30 12.09 6.21
CA GLY A 177 13.24 13.22 7.13
C GLY A 177 11.99 14.10 6.98
N ASP A 178 10.96 13.67 6.24
CA ASP A 178 9.74 14.44 5.96
C ASP A 178 8.84 14.56 7.19
N ARG A 179 9.22 15.46 8.08
CA ARG A 179 8.43 15.76 9.30
C ARG A 179 7.11 16.46 8.98
N GLN A 180 7.02 17.12 7.82
CA GLN A 180 5.77 17.78 7.43
C GLN A 180 4.69 16.73 7.14
N TYR A 181 5.03 15.66 6.39
CA TYR A 181 4.10 14.55 6.20
C TYR A 181 3.65 13.93 7.54
N LEU A 182 4.58 13.77 8.49
CA LEU A 182 4.23 13.24 9.80
C LEU A 182 3.21 14.12 10.52
N ALA A 183 3.39 15.45 10.48
CA ALA A 183 2.50 16.41 11.11
C ALA A 183 1.13 16.48 10.44
N ASP A 184 1.08 16.44 9.10
CA ASP A 184 -0.14 16.63 8.33
C ASP A 184 -1.01 15.37 8.23
N CYS A 185 -0.38 14.18 8.22
CA CYS A 185 -1.04 12.92 7.89
C CYS A 185 -0.61 11.76 8.80
N GLY A 186 0.69 11.53 8.90
CA GLY A 186 1.25 10.29 9.45
C GLY A 186 0.97 10.09 10.93
N LEU A 187 0.99 11.16 11.73
CA LEU A 187 0.76 11.07 13.17
C LEU A 187 -0.65 10.61 13.51
N GLU A 188 -1.65 11.08 12.79
CA GLU A 188 -3.04 10.70 13.01
C GLU A 188 -3.27 9.22 12.68
N VAL A 189 -2.68 8.73 11.58
CA VAL A 189 -2.69 7.30 11.23
C VAL A 189 -2.04 6.47 12.34
N LEU A 190 -0.84 6.85 12.78
CA LEU A 190 -0.11 6.13 13.83
C LEU A 190 -0.87 6.08 15.15
N LEU A 191 -1.48 7.19 15.58
CA LEU A 191 -2.27 7.25 16.81
C LEU A 191 -3.51 6.36 16.74
N SER A 192 -4.22 6.36 15.62
CA SER A 192 -5.42 5.57 15.44
C SER A 192 -5.11 4.07 15.35
N VAL A 193 -4.02 3.70 14.69
CA VAL A 193 -3.50 2.33 14.70
C VAL A 193 -3.05 1.89 16.11
N ALA A 194 -2.37 2.75 16.85
CA ALA A 194 -1.96 2.46 18.23
C ALA A 194 -3.17 2.27 19.16
N ARG A 195 -4.24 3.06 19.01
CA ARG A 195 -5.51 2.88 19.75
C ARG A 195 -6.16 1.54 19.46
N PHE A 196 -6.10 1.07 18.22
CA PHE A 196 -6.56 -0.27 17.86
C PHE A 196 -5.75 -1.34 18.60
N TRP A 197 -4.42 -1.29 18.56
CA TRP A 197 -3.56 -2.25 19.25
C TRP A 197 -3.80 -2.25 20.76
N ALA A 198 -3.90 -1.08 21.39
CA ALA A 198 -4.18 -0.96 22.81
C ALA A 198 -5.48 -1.64 23.26
N GLN A 199 -6.50 -1.67 22.39
CA GLN A 199 -7.78 -2.33 22.66
C GLN A 199 -7.80 -3.80 22.22
N ARG A 200 -6.93 -4.20 21.29
CA ARG A 200 -6.90 -5.57 20.74
C ARG A 200 -6.13 -6.56 21.60
N ILE A 201 -5.16 -6.09 22.36
CA ILE A 201 -4.41 -6.94 23.29
C ILE A 201 -5.23 -7.26 24.55
N THR A 202 -4.97 -8.41 25.14
CA THR A 202 -5.66 -8.88 26.35
C THR A 202 -4.65 -9.18 27.45
N TRP A 203 -4.92 -8.73 28.68
CA TRP A 203 -4.09 -9.09 29.81
C TRP A 203 -4.37 -10.53 30.26
N SER A 204 -3.34 -11.36 30.32
CA SER A 204 -3.41 -12.72 30.83
C SER A 204 -2.93 -12.77 32.27
N ALA A 205 -3.85 -12.94 33.23
CA ALA A 205 -3.50 -13.06 34.63
C ALA A 205 -2.62 -14.31 34.91
N ALA A 206 -2.87 -15.41 34.19
CA ALA A 206 -2.09 -16.63 34.33
C ALA A 206 -0.63 -16.48 33.85
N ARG A 207 -0.42 -15.65 32.81
CA ARG A 207 0.92 -15.43 32.23
C ARG A 207 1.59 -14.16 32.75
N GLN A 208 0.86 -13.31 33.47
CA GLN A 208 1.31 -11.98 33.92
C GLN A 208 1.88 -11.13 32.79
N LYS A 209 1.21 -11.13 31.63
CA LYS A 209 1.59 -10.35 30.44
C LYS A 209 0.42 -10.16 29.48
N TYR A 210 0.55 -9.21 28.59
CA TYR A 210 -0.38 -9.05 27.48
C TYR A 210 -0.20 -10.19 26.47
N VAL A 211 -1.31 -10.61 25.88
CA VAL A 211 -1.39 -11.66 24.86
C VAL A 211 -2.23 -11.16 23.69
N LEU A 212 -1.95 -11.72 22.53
CA LEU A 212 -2.68 -11.47 21.29
C LEU A 212 -3.28 -12.80 20.82
N LEU A 213 -4.60 -12.91 20.88
CA LEU A 213 -5.33 -14.16 20.65
C LEU A 213 -5.99 -14.15 19.28
N GLY A 214 -6.08 -15.33 18.64
CA GLY A 214 -6.82 -15.53 17.41
C GLY A 214 -6.33 -14.61 16.28
N VAL A 215 -5.10 -14.80 15.83
CA VAL A 215 -4.50 -14.04 14.73
C VAL A 215 -3.88 -14.96 13.71
N THR A 216 -3.81 -14.50 12.48
CA THR A 216 -3.04 -15.11 11.39
C THR A 216 -1.88 -14.19 11.02
N GLY A 217 -0.70 -14.72 10.99
CA GLY A 217 0.49 -14.00 10.54
C GLY A 217 0.66 -14.07 9.02
N PRO A 218 1.79 -13.59 8.49
CA PRO A 218 2.08 -13.67 7.04
C PRO A 218 2.15 -15.10 6.50
N ASN A 219 2.38 -16.10 7.35
CA ASN A 219 2.21 -17.50 7.01
C ASN A 219 0.75 -17.91 7.24
N GLU A 220 -0.06 -17.81 6.20
CA GLU A 220 -1.51 -18.06 6.25
C GLU A 220 -1.89 -19.53 6.48
N TYR A 221 -0.93 -20.47 6.40
CA TYR A 221 -1.15 -21.88 6.76
C TYR A 221 -1.33 -22.11 8.27
N GLU A 222 -0.88 -21.14 9.10
CA GLU A 222 -1.05 -21.15 10.55
C GLU A 222 -2.04 -20.06 10.94
N ASN A 223 -3.30 -20.29 10.64
CA ASN A 223 -4.39 -19.37 10.95
C ASN A 223 -4.91 -19.55 12.39
N ASN A 224 -5.56 -18.53 12.89
CA ASN A 224 -6.22 -18.47 14.20
C ASN A 224 -5.31 -18.95 15.36
N VAL A 225 -4.06 -18.50 15.38
CA VAL A 225 -3.10 -18.82 16.41
C VAL A 225 -2.98 -17.72 17.46
N ASN A 226 -2.45 -18.08 18.63
CA ASN A 226 -2.23 -17.12 19.72
C ASN A 226 -0.77 -16.68 19.75
N ASN A 227 -0.57 -15.37 19.94
CA ASN A 227 0.76 -14.77 20.08
C ASN A 227 1.69 -15.07 18.88
N ASN A 228 1.15 -15.01 17.66
CA ASN A 228 1.98 -15.05 16.47
C ASN A 228 3.12 -14.05 16.62
N TRP A 229 4.35 -14.50 16.37
CA TRP A 229 5.52 -13.68 16.63
C TRP A 229 5.54 -12.39 15.81
N TYR A 230 5.29 -12.50 14.49
CA TYR A 230 5.31 -11.34 13.61
C TYR A 230 4.24 -10.32 13.99
N THR A 231 2.99 -10.78 14.17
CA THR A 231 1.87 -9.91 14.56
C THR A 231 2.13 -9.22 15.89
N SER A 232 2.69 -9.96 16.88
CA SER A 232 3.03 -9.41 18.19
C SER A 232 4.19 -8.42 18.14
N TYR A 233 5.17 -8.66 17.27
CA TYR A 233 6.33 -7.78 17.09
C TYR A 233 5.95 -6.46 16.43
N ILE A 234 5.09 -6.50 15.42
CA ILE A 234 4.67 -5.30 14.68
C ILE A 234 3.67 -4.45 15.46
N ALA A 235 2.92 -5.05 16.40
CA ALA A 235 2.00 -4.38 17.32
C ALA A 235 2.73 -3.59 18.40
#